data_6c9e0a291f1366cf8a5483b0ddf668ad
#
_entry.id   6c9e0a291f1366cf8a5483b0ddf668ad
#
_cell.length_a   1.000
_cell.length_b   1.000
_cell.length_c   1.000
_cell.angle_alpha   90.00
_cell.angle_beta   90.00
_cell.angle_gamma   90.00
#
_symmetry.space_group_name_H-M   'P 1'
#
loop_
_entity.id
_entity.type
_entity.pdbx_description
1 polymer ?
#
loop_
_entity_poly.entity_id
_entity_poly.type
_entity_poly.pdbx_seq_one_letter_code
_entity_poly.pdbx_strand_id
1 'polypeptide(L)'
;MIKTQPINLESLTTYQNEKMPCTYLFSSRTYQRKMNLPINVNSYNTYLCTSTNKTHHAMKKKRILFLFITMFASTLLYSQVVGVKTNIVMDAMKIINLGAEIGLSKKLTLDLYANYNPWKYKDQKMMKMLAIQPELRYWFCDKFNGHFVGFHIHGGVYQAAAIDMPWGIWSELTDHRFKGNFFGAGISYGYQWILGKHWNLEGNIGVGYARVKYEQYECMTCGAKVSEGHKNYVGPTKAAVSLIYLF
;
A
#
# COMPACT_ATOMS: atom_id res chain seq x y z
N MET A 1 58.81 31.45 -20.98
CA MET A 1 58.42 31.56 -19.56
C MET A 1 56.93 31.28 -19.45
N ILE A 2 56.54 30.09 -19.12
CA ILE A 2 55.14 29.73 -18.91
C ILE A 2 54.92 29.67 -17.40
N LYS A 3 54.10 30.57 -16.87
CA LYS A 3 53.71 30.58 -15.48
C LYS A 3 52.68 29.47 -15.22
N THR A 4 53.07 28.49 -14.46
CA THR A 4 52.16 27.50 -13.89
C THR A 4 51.47 28.07 -12.67
N GLN A 5 50.14 28.21 -12.71
CA GLN A 5 49.34 28.51 -11.52
C GLN A 5 49.13 27.20 -10.72
N PRO A 6 49.13 27.27 -9.38
CA PRO A 6 48.82 26.08 -8.56
C PRO A 6 47.33 25.81 -8.61
N ILE A 7 46.97 24.53 -8.83
CA ILE A 7 45.57 24.04 -8.79
C ILE A 7 45.18 23.91 -7.31
N ASN A 8 44.15 24.64 -6.94
CA ASN A 8 43.57 24.62 -5.60
C ASN A 8 42.83 23.28 -5.37
N LEU A 9 43.30 22.50 -4.40
CA LEU A 9 42.73 21.18 -4.06
C LEU A 9 41.35 21.24 -3.42
N GLU A 10 40.84 22.39 -3.03
CA GLU A 10 39.54 22.51 -2.38
C GLU A 10 38.33 22.32 -3.32
N SER A 11 38.55 22.40 -4.63
CA SER A 11 37.45 22.19 -5.60
C SER A 11 37.10 20.73 -5.89
N LEU A 12 37.87 19.79 -5.34
CA LEU A 12 37.66 18.34 -5.55
C LEU A 12 36.73 17.68 -4.55
N THR A 13 36.35 18.37 -3.48
CA THR A 13 35.49 17.77 -2.43
C THR A 13 33.98 17.91 -2.67
N THR A 14 33.57 18.71 -3.66
CA THR A 14 32.15 19.00 -3.90
C THR A 14 31.46 18.07 -4.92
N TYR A 15 32.17 17.07 -5.47
CA TYR A 15 31.65 16.18 -6.52
C TYR A 15 31.32 14.74 -6.05
N GLN A 16 31.12 14.54 -4.75
CA GLN A 16 30.84 13.17 -4.23
C GLN A 16 29.38 12.77 -4.13
N ASN A 17 28.42 13.52 -4.69
CA ASN A 17 26.98 13.22 -4.50
C ASN A 17 26.19 12.88 -5.77
N GLU A 18 26.84 12.52 -6.87
CA GLU A 18 26.11 11.98 -8.02
C GLU A 18 26.56 10.55 -8.34
N LYS A 19 25.60 9.63 -8.32
CA LYS A 19 25.74 8.22 -8.66
C LYS A 19 26.22 8.05 -10.10
N MET A 20 27.52 7.91 -10.33
CA MET A 20 28.03 7.47 -11.62
C MET A 20 28.07 5.95 -11.72
N PRO A 21 27.60 5.34 -12.82
CA PRO A 21 27.71 3.89 -13.03
C PRO A 21 29.17 3.49 -13.26
N CYS A 22 29.54 2.34 -12.71
CA CYS A 22 30.91 1.79 -12.66
C CYS A 22 31.61 1.54 -14.01
N THR A 23 31.08 1.95 -15.13
CA THR A 23 31.64 1.70 -16.46
C THR A 23 32.77 2.64 -16.88
N TYR A 24 33.01 3.73 -16.16
CA TYR A 24 34.02 4.73 -16.57
C TYR A 24 35.40 4.58 -15.93
N LEU A 25 35.60 3.62 -15.05
CA LEU A 25 36.88 3.42 -14.34
C LEU A 25 37.96 2.61 -15.11
N PHE A 26 37.62 2.10 -16.30
CA PHE A 26 38.59 1.35 -17.12
C PHE A 26 39.50 2.22 -18.00
N SER A 27 39.26 3.52 -18.09
CA SER A 27 40.01 4.47 -18.89
C SER A 27 41.26 5.06 -18.17
N SER A 28 41.44 4.78 -16.88
CA SER A 28 42.52 5.40 -16.12
C SER A 28 43.92 4.78 -16.31
N ARG A 29 44.03 3.57 -16.89
CA ARG A 29 45.34 2.94 -17.15
C ARG A 29 46.15 3.64 -18.23
N THR A 30 45.53 4.33 -19.14
CA THR A 30 46.22 5.05 -20.24
C THR A 30 46.70 6.43 -19.81
N TYR A 31 46.10 7.01 -18.75
CA TYR A 31 46.45 8.34 -18.26
C TYR A 31 47.63 8.34 -17.27
N GLN A 32 47.84 7.22 -16.53
CA GLN A 32 48.91 7.07 -15.54
C GLN A 32 50.32 7.00 -16.15
N ARG A 33 50.46 6.66 -17.43
CA ARG A 33 51.76 6.55 -18.13
C ARG A 33 52.41 7.89 -18.44
N LYS A 34 51.66 9.02 -18.29
CA LYS A 34 52.15 10.37 -18.64
C LYS A 34 52.58 11.23 -17.45
N MET A 35 52.37 10.84 -16.20
CA MET A 35 52.61 11.74 -15.06
C MET A 35 53.48 11.17 -13.94
N ASN A 36 54.35 10.20 -14.13
CA ASN A 36 55.41 9.73 -13.19
C ASN A 36 55.22 10.15 -11.70
N LEU A 37 54.01 9.95 -11.13
CA LEU A 37 53.75 10.21 -9.72
C LEU A 37 53.70 8.88 -8.96
N PRO A 38 54.49 8.69 -7.86
CA PRO A 38 54.44 7.49 -7.05
C PRO A 38 53.15 7.50 -6.20
N ILE A 39 52.12 6.84 -6.66
CA ILE A 39 50.92 6.60 -5.85
C ILE A 39 50.98 5.16 -5.35
N ASN A 40 50.95 5.03 -4.03
CA ASN A 40 50.94 3.73 -3.33
C ASN A 40 49.62 3.00 -3.60
N VAL A 41 49.69 1.94 -4.40
CA VAL A 41 48.52 1.20 -4.96
C VAL A 41 47.82 0.32 -3.93
N ASN A 42 48.35 0.16 -2.72
CA ASN A 42 47.82 -0.78 -1.73
C ASN A 42 46.58 -0.28 -0.96
N SER A 43 46.23 0.99 -1.08
CA SER A 43 45.08 1.53 -0.34
C SER A 43 43.73 1.44 -1.07
N TYR A 44 43.72 1.12 -2.36
CA TYR A 44 42.46 1.14 -3.17
C TYR A 44 41.78 -0.21 -3.33
N ASN A 45 42.45 -1.31 -3.00
CA ASN A 45 41.85 -2.64 -3.19
C ASN A 45 40.85 -3.07 -2.12
N THR A 46 40.79 -2.39 -0.99
CA THR A 46 39.90 -2.78 0.12
C THR A 46 38.47 -2.24 -0.06
N TYR A 47 38.25 -1.17 -0.83
CA TYR A 47 36.92 -0.56 -0.99
C TYR A 47 36.08 -1.12 -2.16
N LEU A 48 36.70 -1.84 -3.09
CA LEU A 48 36.03 -2.40 -4.26
C LEU A 48 35.29 -3.73 -4.02
N CYS A 49 35.59 -4.41 -2.92
CA CYS A 49 35.07 -5.77 -2.66
C CYS A 49 33.73 -5.79 -1.91
N THR A 50 33.29 -4.70 -1.27
CA THR A 50 32.10 -4.70 -0.41
C THR A 50 30.80 -4.26 -1.09
N SER A 51 30.87 -3.59 -2.25
CA SER A 51 29.66 -3.05 -2.92
C SER A 51 28.92 -4.07 -3.80
N THR A 52 29.62 -5.03 -4.40
CA THR A 52 29.01 -5.99 -5.34
C THR A 52 28.22 -7.11 -4.67
N ASN A 53 28.56 -7.47 -3.43
CA ASN A 53 27.88 -8.58 -2.74
C ASN A 53 26.48 -8.22 -2.21
N LYS A 54 26.22 -6.94 -1.85
CA LYS A 54 24.90 -6.53 -1.33
C LYS A 54 23.81 -6.50 -2.40
N THR A 55 24.13 -6.10 -3.62
CA THR A 55 23.16 -6.04 -4.74
C THR A 55 22.79 -7.42 -5.26
N HIS A 56 23.77 -8.35 -5.35
CA HIS A 56 23.50 -9.73 -5.75
C HIS A 56 22.63 -10.51 -4.75
N HIS A 57 22.82 -10.29 -3.45
CA HIS A 57 21.98 -10.91 -2.41
C HIS A 57 20.54 -10.36 -2.41
N ALA A 58 20.36 -9.07 -2.64
CA ALA A 58 19.03 -8.46 -2.71
C ALA A 58 18.24 -8.92 -3.94
N MET A 59 18.92 -9.07 -5.09
CA MET A 59 18.28 -9.59 -6.32
C MET A 59 17.93 -11.07 -6.20
N LYS A 60 18.76 -11.90 -5.58
CA LYS A 60 18.44 -13.31 -5.32
C LYS A 60 17.22 -13.46 -4.42
N LYS A 61 17.12 -12.70 -3.32
CA LYS A 61 15.94 -12.71 -2.44
C LYS A 61 14.65 -12.29 -3.15
N LYS A 62 14.70 -11.26 -4.00
CA LYS A 62 13.54 -10.83 -4.80
C LYS A 62 13.10 -11.89 -5.81
N ARG A 63 14.04 -12.57 -6.49
CA ARG A 63 13.74 -13.67 -7.42
C ARG A 63 13.15 -14.88 -6.72
N ILE A 64 13.69 -15.26 -5.56
CA ILE A 64 13.17 -16.36 -4.74
C ILE A 64 11.75 -16.03 -4.26
N LEU A 65 11.52 -14.81 -3.76
CA LEU A 65 10.18 -14.36 -3.36
C LEU A 65 9.20 -14.38 -4.55
N PHE A 66 9.62 -13.94 -5.73
CA PHE A 66 8.81 -13.98 -6.94
C PHE A 66 8.47 -15.41 -7.35
N LEU A 67 9.44 -16.34 -7.30
CA LEU A 67 9.22 -17.76 -7.57
C LEU A 67 8.27 -18.41 -6.56
N PHE A 68 8.38 -18.07 -5.27
CA PHE A 68 7.43 -18.52 -4.26
C PHE A 68 6.02 -17.99 -4.51
N ILE A 69 5.88 -16.72 -4.89
CA ILE A 69 4.58 -16.12 -5.22
C ILE A 69 3.98 -16.78 -6.46
N THR A 70 4.76 -17.03 -7.52
CA THR A 70 4.27 -17.69 -8.74
C THR A 70 3.93 -19.15 -8.51
N MET A 71 4.74 -19.88 -7.72
CA MET A 71 4.45 -21.27 -7.35
C MET A 71 3.21 -21.37 -6.46
N PHE A 72 3.04 -20.46 -5.51
CA PHE A 72 1.83 -20.39 -4.68
C PHE A 72 0.60 -19.98 -5.50
N ALA A 73 0.73 -19.03 -6.44
CA ALA A 73 -0.35 -18.65 -7.34
C ALA A 73 -0.78 -19.81 -8.26
N SER A 74 0.15 -20.64 -8.74
CA SER A 74 -0.19 -21.79 -9.60
C SER A 74 -0.93 -22.92 -8.85
N THR A 75 -0.69 -23.11 -7.55
CA THR A 75 -1.43 -24.09 -6.74
C THR A 75 -2.87 -23.65 -6.46
N LEU A 76 -3.14 -22.35 -6.54
CA LEU A 76 -4.48 -21.78 -6.33
C LEU A 76 -5.40 -21.94 -7.55
N LEU A 77 -4.90 -22.28 -8.73
CA LEU A 77 -5.67 -22.33 -9.97
C LEU A 77 -6.45 -23.64 -10.20
N TYR A 78 -6.24 -24.67 -9.39
CA TYR A 78 -6.95 -25.92 -9.54
C TYR A 78 -8.25 -25.93 -8.74
N SER A 79 -9.39 -25.82 -9.44
CA SER A 79 -10.75 -26.02 -8.89
C SER A 79 -11.25 -24.95 -7.89
N GLN A 80 -10.83 -23.69 -8.04
CA GLN A 80 -11.32 -22.64 -7.16
C GLN A 80 -12.47 -21.87 -7.81
N VAL A 81 -13.62 -21.86 -7.14
CA VAL A 81 -14.69 -20.92 -7.45
C VAL A 81 -14.18 -19.52 -7.05
N VAL A 82 -14.17 -18.61 -7.99
CA VAL A 82 -13.79 -17.20 -7.79
C VAL A 82 -15.05 -16.37 -7.92
N GLY A 83 -15.26 -15.47 -6.98
CA GLY A 83 -16.32 -14.47 -7.02
C GLY A 83 -15.73 -13.07 -7.19
N VAL A 84 -16.33 -12.28 -8.05
CA VAL A 84 -16.08 -10.83 -8.14
C VAL A 84 -17.32 -10.12 -7.61
N LYS A 85 -17.13 -9.08 -6.79
CA LYS A 85 -18.23 -8.41 -6.12
C LYS A 85 -18.07 -6.89 -6.05
N THR A 86 -19.21 -6.22 -5.98
CA THR A 86 -19.30 -4.79 -5.69
C THR A 86 -20.25 -4.56 -4.50
N ASN A 87 -19.98 -3.55 -3.70
CA ASN A 87 -20.84 -3.14 -2.59
C ASN A 87 -21.79 -2.02 -3.03
N ILE A 88 -23.06 -2.34 -3.15
CA ILE A 88 -24.11 -1.44 -3.62
C ILE A 88 -24.19 -0.18 -2.73
N VAL A 89 -23.97 -0.30 -1.41
CA VAL A 89 -23.97 0.85 -0.50
C VAL A 89 -22.86 1.83 -0.83
N MET A 90 -21.64 1.32 -1.10
CA MET A 90 -20.51 2.15 -1.49
C MET A 90 -20.71 2.77 -2.88
N ASP A 91 -21.31 2.02 -3.81
CA ASP A 91 -21.65 2.51 -5.15
C ASP A 91 -22.66 3.68 -5.06
N ALA A 92 -23.68 3.55 -4.21
CA ALA A 92 -24.64 4.64 -3.93
C ALA A 92 -23.97 5.89 -3.35
N MET A 93 -22.92 5.72 -2.56
CA MET A 93 -22.08 6.81 -2.05
C MET A 93 -21.05 7.32 -3.08
N LYS A 94 -21.06 6.80 -4.30
CA LYS A 94 -20.09 7.11 -5.38
C LYS A 94 -18.65 6.76 -5.03
N ILE A 95 -18.44 5.77 -4.17
CA ILE A 95 -17.12 5.22 -3.83
C ILE A 95 -16.86 4.05 -4.75
N ILE A 96 -15.84 4.14 -5.58
CA ILE A 96 -15.40 3.04 -6.45
C ILE A 96 -14.94 1.91 -5.55
N ASN A 97 -15.51 0.73 -5.73
CA ASN A 97 -15.16 -0.42 -4.92
C ASN A 97 -15.14 -1.71 -5.77
N LEU A 98 -14.28 -2.61 -5.38
CA LEU A 98 -14.15 -3.91 -6.03
C LEU A 98 -13.71 -4.94 -5.00
N GLY A 99 -14.36 -6.08 -4.99
CA GLY A 99 -13.99 -7.24 -4.20
C GLY A 99 -13.73 -8.46 -5.06
N ALA A 100 -12.80 -9.31 -4.62
CA ALA A 100 -12.56 -10.62 -5.19
C ALA A 100 -12.50 -11.65 -4.06
N GLU A 101 -13.27 -12.72 -4.19
CA GLU A 101 -13.33 -13.78 -3.21
C GLU A 101 -12.94 -15.12 -3.83
N ILE A 102 -12.03 -15.82 -3.17
CA ILE A 102 -11.45 -17.08 -3.65
C ILE A 102 -11.76 -18.18 -2.63
N GLY A 103 -12.32 -19.29 -3.11
CA GLY A 103 -12.56 -20.46 -2.29
C GLY A 103 -11.26 -21.20 -1.99
N LEU A 104 -10.83 -21.24 -0.73
CA LEU A 104 -9.63 -21.97 -0.30
C LEU A 104 -9.94 -23.43 0.03
N SER A 105 -11.12 -23.72 0.55
CA SER A 105 -11.58 -25.07 0.87
C SER A 105 -13.11 -25.16 0.75
N LYS A 106 -13.71 -26.26 1.20
CA LYS A 106 -15.17 -26.41 1.21
C LYS A 106 -15.87 -25.36 2.09
N LYS A 107 -15.21 -24.92 3.16
CA LYS A 107 -15.78 -24.00 4.16
C LYS A 107 -14.96 -22.74 4.40
N LEU A 108 -13.86 -22.54 3.67
CA LEU A 108 -13.01 -21.36 3.82
C LEU A 108 -12.90 -20.60 2.52
N THR A 109 -13.04 -19.28 2.61
CA THR A 109 -12.77 -18.36 1.51
C THR A 109 -11.89 -17.20 1.98
N LEU A 110 -11.14 -16.65 1.05
CA LEU A 110 -10.39 -15.40 1.23
C LEU A 110 -11.05 -14.33 0.38
N ASP A 111 -11.53 -13.29 1.03
CA ASP A 111 -12.11 -12.11 0.41
C ASP A 111 -11.10 -10.95 0.45
N LEU A 112 -10.85 -10.33 -0.67
CA LEU A 112 -10.03 -9.13 -0.79
C LEU A 112 -10.88 -8.00 -1.32
N TYR A 113 -11.04 -6.95 -0.53
CA TYR A 113 -11.87 -5.80 -0.86
C TYR A 113 -11.04 -4.52 -0.96
N ALA A 114 -11.26 -3.73 -2.00
CA ALA A 114 -10.61 -2.45 -2.19
C ALA A 114 -11.66 -1.35 -2.41
N ASN A 115 -11.47 -0.21 -1.76
CA ASN A 115 -12.30 0.98 -1.90
C ASN A 115 -11.43 2.16 -2.32
N TYR A 116 -11.88 2.90 -3.31
CA TYR A 116 -11.19 4.08 -3.81
C TYR A 116 -12.16 5.25 -3.98
N ASN A 117 -11.90 6.32 -3.29
CA ASN A 117 -12.66 7.57 -3.42
C ASN A 117 -11.71 8.70 -3.83
N PRO A 118 -11.69 9.12 -5.11
CA PRO A 118 -10.85 10.22 -5.59
C PRO A 118 -11.52 11.59 -5.52
N TRP A 119 -12.79 11.69 -5.11
CA TRP A 119 -13.62 12.84 -5.39
C TRP A 119 -13.33 14.05 -4.51
N LYS A 120 -13.45 15.21 -5.13
CA LYS A 120 -13.64 16.51 -4.49
C LYS A 120 -15.08 16.93 -4.79
N TYR A 121 -15.80 17.31 -3.77
CA TYR A 121 -17.18 17.82 -3.90
C TYR A 121 -17.19 19.34 -3.98
N LYS A 122 -18.33 19.93 -4.28
CA LYS A 122 -18.55 21.38 -4.20
C LYS A 122 -18.35 21.86 -2.75
N ASP A 123 -18.18 23.16 -2.56
CA ASP A 123 -18.02 23.81 -1.24
C ASP A 123 -16.81 23.32 -0.44
N GLN A 124 -15.68 23.09 -1.12
CA GLN A 124 -14.41 22.64 -0.50
C GLN A 124 -14.51 21.29 0.22
N LYS A 125 -15.64 20.61 0.15
CA LYS A 125 -15.80 19.26 0.70
C LYS A 125 -14.93 18.27 -0.06
N MET A 126 -14.12 17.55 0.67
CA MET A 126 -13.22 16.56 0.08
C MET A 126 -13.18 15.32 0.94
N MET A 127 -13.37 14.17 0.30
CA MET A 127 -13.15 12.87 0.93
C MET A 127 -12.42 11.98 -0.06
N LYS A 128 -11.11 11.95 0.05
CA LYS A 128 -10.27 11.02 -0.70
C LYS A 128 -9.89 9.87 0.20
N MET A 129 -10.02 8.65 -0.30
CA MET A 129 -9.71 7.46 0.47
C MET A 129 -9.24 6.35 -0.48
N LEU A 130 -8.21 5.64 -0.04
CA LEU A 130 -7.83 4.33 -0.58
C LEU A 130 -7.74 3.38 0.59
N ALA A 131 -8.55 2.33 0.58
CA ALA A 131 -8.60 1.33 1.63
C ALA A 131 -8.59 -0.08 1.05
N ILE A 132 -7.90 -0.98 1.73
CA ILE A 132 -7.86 -2.41 1.39
C ILE A 132 -8.25 -3.20 2.63
N GLN A 133 -9.06 -4.23 2.44
CA GLN A 133 -9.61 -5.06 3.53
C GLN A 133 -9.61 -6.53 3.11
N PRO A 134 -8.52 -7.27 3.35
CA PRO A 134 -8.53 -8.73 3.29
C PRO A 134 -9.31 -9.33 4.47
N GLU A 135 -10.08 -10.37 4.19
CA GLU A 135 -10.92 -11.09 5.15
C GLU A 135 -10.86 -12.58 4.91
N LEU A 136 -10.57 -13.34 5.94
CA LEU A 136 -10.68 -14.78 5.96
C LEU A 136 -12.06 -15.15 6.50
N ARG A 137 -12.84 -15.95 5.74
CA ARG A 137 -14.23 -16.30 6.04
C ARG A 137 -14.37 -17.79 6.28
N TYR A 138 -15.11 -18.15 7.32
CA TYR A 138 -15.53 -19.50 7.60
C TYR A 138 -17.04 -19.62 7.41
N TRP A 139 -17.45 -20.55 6.55
CA TRP A 139 -18.83 -20.83 6.20
C TRP A 139 -19.38 -21.97 7.06
N PHE A 140 -20.58 -21.78 7.61
CA PHE A 140 -21.21 -22.83 8.42
C PHE A 140 -21.69 -24.02 7.56
N CYS A 141 -22.12 -23.72 6.34
CA CYS A 141 -22.45 -24.71 5.31
C CYS A 141 -21.32 -24.78 4.26
N ASP A 142 -21.64 -24.85 3.00
CA ASP A 142 -20.67 -24.80 1.92
C ASP A 142 -20.28 -23.34 1.59
N LYS A 143 -19.08 -23.15 1.05
CA LYS A 143 -18.61 -21.84 0.61
C LYS A 143 -19.59 -21.19 -0.36
N PHE A 144 -19.73 -19.89 -0.27
CA PHE A 144 -20.64 -19.06 -1.07
C PHE A 144 -22.13 -19.31 -0.85
N ASN A 145 -22.51 -19.95 0.25
CA ASN A 145 -23.91 -20.24 0.58
C ASN A 145 -24.19 -20.11 2.07
N GLY A 146 -25.17 -19.29 2.42
CA GLY A 146 -25.66 -19.15 3.78
C GLY A 146 -24.79 -18.28 4.68
N HIS A 147 -24.73 -18.68 5.94
CA HIS A 147 -24.06 -17.91 7.00
C HIS A 147 -22.55 -18.10 7.01
N PHE A 148 -21.82 -17.01 7.28
CA PHE A 148 -20.39 -17.03 7.51
C PHE A 148 -19.98 -16.09 8.63
N VAL A 149 -18.83 -16.38 9.23
CA VAL A 149 -18.07 -15.46 10.09
C VAL A 149 -16.75 -15.15 9.43
N GLY A 150 -16.28 -13.91 9.58
CA GLY A 150 -15.02 -13.47 9.00
C GLY A 150 -14.11 -12.82 10.03
N PHE A 151 -12.81 -12.97 9.83
CA PHE A 151 -11.78 -12.17 10.45
C PHE A 151 -11.13 -11.30 9.38
N HIS A 152 -11.17 -9.99 9.57
CA HIS A 152 -10.59 -9.06 8.61
C HIS A 152 -9.53 -8.17 9.25
N ILE A 153 -8.54 -7.83 8.46
CA ILE A 153 -7.67 -6.69 8.71
C ILE A 153 -8.02 -5.62 7.68
N HIS A 154 -7.83 -4.37 8.05
CA HIS A 154 -8.11 -3.26 7.14
C HIS A 154 -7.08 -2.17 7.33
N GLY A 155 -6.78 -1.48 6.26
CA GLY A 155 -5.86 -0.37 6.27
C GLY A 155 -6.03 0.52 5.06
N GLY A 156 -5.61 1.77 5.21
CA GLY A 156 -5.73 2.71 4.13
C GLY A 156 -5.18 4.08 4.46
N VAL A 157 -5.28 4.95 3.46
CA VAL A 157 -4.95 6.36 3.55
C VAL A 157 -6.19 7.18 3.26
N TYR A 158 -6.33 8.29 3.95
CA TYR A 158 -7.47 9.18 3.75
C TYR A 158 -7.07 10.64 3.78
N GLN A 159 -7.88 11.46 3.14
CA GLN A 159 -7.81 12.91 3.22
C GLN A 159 -9.25 13.44 3.23
N ALA A 160 -9.64 14.06 4.32
CA ALA A 160 -10.99 14.57 4.54
C ALA A 160 -10.94 16.06 4.89
N ALA A 161 -11.89 16.82 4.37
CA ALA A 161 -12.05 18.24 4.69
C ALA A 161 -13.52 18.64 4.52
N ALA A 162 -14.02 19.51 5.38
CA ALA A 162 -15.37 20.05 5.36
C ALA A 162 -16.48 18.97 5.32
N ILE A 163 -16.30 17.88 6.05
CA ILE A 163 -17.25 16.77 6.09
C ILE A 163 -17.92 16.72 7.45
N ASP A 164 -19.24 16.72 7.44
CA ASP A 164 -20.05 16.46 8.62
C ASP A 164 -20.30 14.95 8.73
N MET A 165 -19.76 14.34 9.79
CA MET A 165 -19.92 12.91 10.03
C MET A 165 -21.18 12.66 10.85
N PRO A 166 -22.00 11.65 10.48
CA PRO A 166 -23.15 11.28 11.27
C PRO A 166 -22.73 10.90 12.70
N TRP A 167 -23.62 11.18 13.65
CA TRP A 167 -23.44 10.97 15.11
C TRP A 167 -22.31 11.77 15.75
N GLY A 168 -21.87 12.89 15.17
CA GLY A 168 -20.87 13.76 15.76
C GLY A 168 -19.47 13.13 15.90
N ILE A 169 -19.20 12.03 15.19
CA ILE A 169 -17.87 11.40 15.15
C ILE A 169 -16.94 12.34 14.39
N TRP A 170 -16.04 13.04 15.09
CA TRP A 170 -15.09 14.02 14.51
C TRP A 170 -15.73 15.32 14.00
N SER A 171 -16.37 16.06 14.88
CA SER A 171 -16.90 17.41 14.59
C SER A 171 -15.84 18.39 14.06
N GLU A 172 -14.57 18.19 14.40
CA GLU A 172 -13.44 19.01 13.92
C GLU A 172 -13.16 18.90 12.40
N LEU A 173 -13.75 17.89 11.71
CA LEU A 173 -13.65 17.74 10.25
C LEU A 173 -14.37 18.83 9.47
N THR A 174 -15.26 19.58 10.12
CA THR A 174 -16.03 20.64 9.50
C THR A 174 -15.15 21.84 9.12
N ASP A 175 -14.17 22.18 9.96
CA ASP A 175 -13.38 23.41 9.85
C ASP A 175 -11.92 23.19 9.41
N HIS A 176 -11.43 21.96 9.49
CA HIS A 176 -10.05 21.61 9.24
C HIS A 176 -9.90 20.49 8.20
N ARG A 177 -8.75 20.46 7.55
CA ARG A 177 -8.37 19.35 6.67
C ARG A 177 -7.55 18.33 7.45
N PHE A 178 -7.97 17.08 7.39
CA PHE A 178 -7.26 15.95 7.96
C PHE A 178 -6.69 15.06 6.86
N LYS A 179 -5.46 14.65 7.02
CA LYS A 179 -4.79 13.66 6.19
C LYS A 179 -4.16 12.62 7.09
N GLY A 180 -4.25 11.35 6.73
CA GLY A 180 -3.66 10.32 7.56
C GLY A 180 -3.79 8.93 6.99
N ASN A 181 -3.48 7.98 7.85
CA ASN A 181 -3.64 6.57 7.58
C ASN A 181 -4.35 5.89 8.75
N PHE A 182 -4.96 4.77 8.46
CA PHE A 182 -5.55 3.91 9.49
C PHE A 182 -5.16 2.45 9.22
N PHE A 183 -5.09 1.71 10.30
CA PHE A 183 -4.87 0.27 10.29
C PHE A 183 -5.63 -0.36 11.44
N GLY A 184 -6.27 -1.50 11.19
CA GLY A 184 -7.07 -2.17 12.18
C GLY A 184 -7.39 -3.61 11.83
N ALA A 185 -8.14 -4.24 12.72
CA ALA A 185 -8.64 -5.59 12.56
C ALA A 185 -10.02 -5.72 13.19
N GLY A 186 -10.79 -6.70 12.73
CA GLY A 186 -12.13 -6.92 13.25
C GLY A 186 -12.68 -8.28 12.88
N ILE A 187 -13.88 -8.52 13.37
CA ILE A 187 -14.68 -9.70 13.05
C ILE A 187 -15.94 -9.27 12.30
N SER A 188 -16.42 -10.13 11.44
CA SER A 188 -17.63 -9.89 10.68
C SER A 188 -18.56 -11.10 10.73
N TYR A 189 -19.81 -10.84 10.47
CA TYR A 189 -20.83 -11.83 10.27
C TYR A 189 -21.67 -11.46 9.06
N GLY A 190 -21.96 -12.45 8.21
CA GLY A 190 -22.74 -12.20 7.02
C GLY A 190 -23.57 -13.40 6.60
N TYR A 191 -24.42 -13.12 5.63
CA TYR A 191 -25.24 -14.10 4.98
C TYR A 191 -25.24 -13.87 3.47
N GLN A 192 -25.12 -14.95 2.71
CA GLN A 192 -25.13 -14.93 1.26
C GLN A 192 -26.34 -15.70 0.72
N TRP A 193 -27.12 -15.02 -0.12
CA TRP A 193 -28.26 -15.57 -0.83
C TRP A 193 -27.86 -15.93 -2.26
N ILE A 194 -28.15 -17.14 -2.67
CA ILE A 194 -28.00 -17.60 -4.05
C ILE A 194 -29.18 -17.10 -4.85
N LEU A 195 -28.94 -16.18 -5.80
CA LEU A 195 -29.98 -15.64 -6.70
C LEU A 195 -30.12 -16.44 -7.99
N GLY A 196 -29.05 -17.16 -8.38
CA GLY A 196 -29.03 -17.92 -9.61
C GLY A 196 -27.73 -18.70 -9.80
N LYS A 197 -27.45 -19.16 -11.02
CA LYS A 197 -26.25 -19.98 -11.30
C LYS A 197 -24.94 -19.25 -11.03
N HIS A 198 -24.89 -17.95 -11.27
CA HIS A 198 -23.67 -17.14 -11.17
C HIS A 198 -23.83 -15.92 -10.25
N TRP A 199 -25.05 -15.57 -9.86
CA TRP A 199 -25.32 -14.37 -9.10
C TRP A 199 -25.70 -14.67 -7.67
N ASN A 200 -25.03 -14.01 -6.74
CA ASN A 200 -25.34 -14.05 -5.32
C ASN A 200 -25.46 -12.63 -4.77
N LEU A 201 -26.27 -12.49 -3.72
CA LEU A 201 -26.40 -11.27 -2.91
C LEU A 201 -25.81 -11.57 -1.53
N GLU A 202 -25.07 -10.65 -0.98
CA GLU A 202 -24.44 -10.79 0.34
C GLU A 202 -24.81 -9.60 1.23
N GLY A 203 -25.23 -9.86 2.47
CA GLY A 203 -25.27 -8.89 3.56
C GLY A 203 -24.17 -9.19 4.56
N ASN A 204 -23.37 -8.18 4.92
CA ASN A 204 -22.25 -8.36 5.84
C ASN A 204 -22.11 -7.15 6.77
N ILE A 205 -21.96 -7.43 8.07
CA ILE A 205 -21.68 -6.43 9.11
C ILE A 205 -20.46 -6.87 9.90
N GLY A 206 -19.66 -5.91 10.36
CA GLY A 206 -18.46 -6.21 11.15
C GLY A 206 -18.12 -5.11 12.13
N VAL A 207 -17.51 -5.54 13.23
CA VAL A 207 -17.02 -4.67 14.29
C VAL A 207 -15.54 -4.94 14.52
N GLY A 208 -14.82 -3.91 14.93
CA GLY A 208 -13.39 -4.06 15.13
C GLY A 208 -12.74 -2.86 15.77
N TYR A 209 -11.44 -2.91 15.76
CA TYR A 209 -10.56 -1.86 16.26
C TYR A 209 -9.74 -1.29 15.12
N ALA A 210 -9.59 0.03 15.10
CA ALA A 210 -8.69 0.71 14.19
C ALA A 210 -7.88 1.78 14.91
N ARG A 211 -6.60 1.85 14.61
CA ARG A 211 -5.72 2.96 14.98
C ARG A 211 -5.61 3.91 13.81
N VAL A 212 -6.05 5.14 14.02
CA VAL A 212 -6.08 6.20 13.02
C VAL A 212 -5.01 7.22 13.37
N LYS A 213 -4.04 7.42 12.50
CA LYS A 213 -3.08 8.52 12.57
C LYS A 213 -3.60 9.67 11.73
N TYR A 214 -3.46 10.89 12.22
CA TYR A 214 -3.92 12.07 11.50
C TYR A 214 -2.93 13.22 11.60
N GLU A 215 -2.90 14.02 10.57
CA GLU A 215 -2.28 15.33 10.48
C GLU A 215 -3.39 16.34 10.20
N GLN A 216 -3.46 17.37 11.02
CA GLN A 216 -4.43 18.45 10.91
C GLN A 216 -3.78 19.66 10.23
N TYR A 217 -4.48 20.27 9.29
CA TYR A 217 -4.07 21.45 8.56
C TYR A 217 -5.10 22.56 8.73
N GLU A 218 -4.61 23.80 8.87
CA GLU A 218 -5.41 24.99 9.18
C GLU A 218 -6.37 25.39 8.05
N CYS A 219 -6.03 25.05 6.81
CA CYS A 219 -6.77 25.44 5.62
C CYS A 219 -7.23 24.23 4.80
N MET A 220 -8.40 24.36 4.16
CA MET A 220 -8.99 23.30 3.32
C MET A 220 -8.12 22.92 2.12
N THR A 221 -7.40 23.90 1.54
CA THR A 221 -6.65 23.72 0.29
C THR A 221 -5.13 23.86 0.48
N CYS A 222 -4.69 24.80 1.31
CA CYS A 222 -3.27 25.09 1.58
C CYS A 222 -3.18 25.59 3.03
N GLY A 223 -2.16 25.24 3.73
CA GLY A 223 -1.95 25.67 5.11
C GLY A 223 -0.81 24.90 5.77
N ALA A 224 -0.26 25.50 6.80
CA ALA A 224 0.73 24.83 7.63
C ALA A 224 0.08 23.66 8.39
N LYS A 225 0.87 22.66 8.73
CA LYS A 225 0.46 21.58 9.63
C LYS A 225 0.33 22.17 11.03
N VAL A 226 -0.85 22.05 11.62
CA VAL A 226 -1.17 22.59 12.96
C VAL A 226 -0.92 21.56 14.03
N SER A 227 -1.33 20.31 13.77
CA SER A 227 -1.26 19.25 14.76
C SER A 227 -1.09 17.89 14.11
N GLU A 228 -0.58 16.94 14.86
CA GLU A 228 -0.55 15.51 14.52
C GLU A 228 -0.89 14.68 15.73
N GLY A 229 -1.49 13.52 15.50
CA GLY A 229 -1.85 12.65 16.58
C GLY A 229 -2.35 11.28 16.08
N HIS A 230 -2.86 10.54 17.04
CA HIS A 230 -3.55 9.28 16.73
C HIS A 230 -4.80 9.16 17.61
N LYS A 231 -5.82 8.54 17.03
CA LYS A 231 -7.05 8.16 17.75
C LYS A 231 -7.25 6.65 17.63
N ASN A 232 -7.73 6.04 18.69
CA ASN A 232 -8.14 4.65 18.69
C ASN A 232 -9.65 4.63 18.49
N TYR A 233 -10.10 3.80 17.56
CA TYR A 233 -11.51 3.63 17.23
C TYR A 233 -11.93 2.18 17.51
N VAL A 234 -13.05 2.01 18.19
CA VAL A 234 -13.72 0.72 18.37
C VAL A 234 -15.16 0.91 17.92
N GLY A 235 -15.60 0.08 16.98
CA GLY A 235 -16.95 0.21 16.46
C GLY A 235 -17.14 -0.54 15.13
N PRO A 236 -18.18 -0.19 14.35
CA PRO A 236 -18.43 -0.78 13.05
C PRO A 236 -17.25 -0.55 12.10
N THR A 237 -16.67 -1.63 11.57
CA THR A 237 -15.55 -1.60 10.61
C THR A 237 -15.94 -2.13 9.24
N LYS A 238 -17.12 -2.74 9.13
CA LYS A 238 -17.66 -3.25 7.88
C LYS A 238 -19.17 -3.14 7.86
N ALA A 239 -19.73 -2.65 6.76
CA ALA A 239 -21.14 -2.70 6.41
C ALA A 239 -21.23 -2.83 4.89
N ALA A 240 -21.76 -3.93 4.41
CA ALA A 240 -21.81 -4.22 2.98
C ALA A 240 -23.13 -4.91 2.60
N VAL A 241 -23.70 -4.46 1.50
CA VAL A 241 -24.66 -5.21 0.71
C VAL A 241 -24.01 -5.37 -0.65
N SER A 242 -23.58 -6.59 -0.98
CA SER A 242 -22.74 -6.83 -2.16
C SER A 242 -23.44 -7.72 -3.17
N LEU A 243 -23.33 -7.35 -4.44
CA LEU A 243 -23.68 -8.21 -5.56
C LEU A 243 -22.42 -8.95 -6.01
N ILE A 244 -22.54 -10.26 -6.17
CA ILE A 244 -21.42 -11.19 -6.44
C ILE A 244 -21.70 -11.96 -7.71
N TYR A 245 -20.69 -12.03 -8.58
CA TYR A 245 -20.67 -12.91 -9.74
C TYR A 245 -19.65 -14.02 -9.54
N LEU A 246 -20.09 -15.27 -9.63
CA LEU A 246 -19.28 -16.48 -9.47
C LEU A 246 -18.92 -17.05 -10.84
N PHE A 247 -17.65 -17.35 -11.03
CA PHE A 247 -17.09 -17.98 -12.22
C PHE A 247 -17.00 -19.49 -12.10
#